data_62243438e600cfd95ddc8b4e786a6576
#
_entry.id   62243438e600cfd95ddc8b4e786a6576
#
_cell.length_a   1.000
_cell.length_b   1.000
_cell.length_c   1.000
_cell.angle_alpha   90.00
_cell.angle_beta   90.00
_cell.angle_gamma   90.00
#
_symmetry.space_group_name_H-M   'P 1'
#
loop_
_entity.id
_entity.type
_entity.pdbx_description
1 polymer ?
#
loop_
_entity_poly.entity_id
_entity_poly.type
_entity_poly.pdbx_seq_one_letter_code
_entity_poly.pdbx_strand_id
1 'polypeptide(L)'
;DPIYLNPGDHIYVVSGRSPLGYSFRVNKCTGYFSQFHDFYPSLSYNCPRPADEGLPSVPLNWRNSCYNYIEGLSSCFMPLNFIPEDIGPECTAYVTSKINYNTCVDKHRLDSDFYKPEWRVYLNRPEELWDSRREFIKLLDQNKQTIDYEEIQ
;
A
#
# COMPACT_ATOMS: atom_id res chain seq x y z
N ASP A 1 -16.27 5.73 10.44
CA ASP A 1 -15.95 5.04 11.70
C ASP A 1 -14.79 5.78 12.36
N PRO A 2 -14.72 5.84 13.71
CA PRO A 2 -13.63 6.49 14.41
C PRO A 2 -12.30 5.77 14.15
N ILE A 3 -11.23 6.56 14.02
CA ILE A 3 -9.86 6.05 13.91
C ILE A 3 -9.27 6.00 15.30
N TYR A 4 -8.71 4.85 15.67
CA TYR A 4 -8.01 4.66 16.93
C TYR A 4 -6.51 4.53 16.67
N LEU A 5 -5.71 5.32 17.39
CA LEU A 5 -4.25 5.25 17.35
C LEU A 5 -3.76 4.51 18.60
N ASN A 6 -2.89 3.54 18.42
CA ASN A 6 -2.16 2.91 19.51
C ASN A 6 -0.84 3.67 19.76
N PRO A 7 -0.24 3.52 20.95
CA PRO A 7 1.09 4.06 21.18
C PRO A 7 2.09 3.58 20.12
N GLY A 8 2.76 4.51 19.45
CA GLY A 8 3.69 4.25 18.36
C GLY A 8 3.09 4.23 16.97
N ASP A 9 1.75 4.37 16.83
CA ASP A 9 1.14 4.58 15.52
C ASP A 9 1.44 5.99 15.00
N HIS A 10 1.57 6.12 13.68
CA HIS A 10 1.73 7.39 12.98
C HIS A 10 0.50 7.72 12.16
N ILE A 11 0.13 8.99 12.11
CA ILE A 11 -0.96 9.46 11.27
C ILE A 11 -0.46 10.59 10.38
N TYR A 12 -0.67 10.44 9.08
CA TYR A 12 -0.45 11.50 8.10
C TYR A 12 -1.79 12.11 7.73
N VAL A 13 -1.99 13.37 8.09
CA VAL A 13 -3.20 14.13 7.76
C VAL A 13 -2.91 14.99 6.54
N VAL A 14 -3.62 14.72 5.45
CA VAL A 14 -3.47 15.40 4.16
C VAL A 14 -4.72 16.21 3.88
N SER A 15 -4.57 17.51 3.60
CA SER A 15 -5.71 18.39 3.28
C SER A 15 -6.43 17.96 2.01
N GLY A 16 -5.70 17.51 1.00
CA GLY A 16 -6.20 17.13 -0.32
C GLY A 16 -7.09 15.90 -0.37
N ARG A 17 -7.40 15.48 -1.60
CA ARG A 17 -8.19 14.27 -1.87
C ARG A 17 -7.33 13.03 -1.85
N SER A 18 -7.87 11.96 -1.32
CA SER A 18 -7.25 10.64 -1.42
C SER A 18 -7.23 10.18 -2.89
N PRO A 19 -6.09 9.67 -3.39
CA PRO A 19 -6.06 9.00 -4.69
C PRO A 19 -6.98 7.78 -4.76
N LEU A 20 -7.30 7.17 -3.61
CA LEU A 20 -8.19 6.02 -3.50
C LEU A 20 -9.64 6.39 -3.17
N GLY A 21 -9.92 7.68 -2.92
CA GLY A 21 -11.25 8.17 -2.56
C GLY A 21 -11.59 8.07 -1.07
N TYR A 22 -10.75 7.46 -0.23
CA TYR A 22 -10.98 7.29 1.21
C TYR A 22 -9.68 7.32 2.01
N SER A 23 -9.79 7.57 3.31
CA SER A 23 -8.69 7.42 4.27
C SER A 23 -8.48 5.95 4.61
N PHE A 24 -7.24 5.52 4.86
CA PHE A 24 -6.94 4.12 5.08
C PHE A 24 -5.78 3.90 6.07
N ARG A 25 -5.77 2.73 6.69
CA ARG A 25 -4.62 2.23 7.41
C ARG A 25 -3.70 1.50 6.45
N VAL A 26 -2.41 1.79 6.52
CA VAL A 26 -1.40 1.09 5.71
C VAL A 26 -1.34 -0.38 6.15
N ASN A 27 -1.22 -1.28 5.18
CA ASN A 27 -1.07 -2.71 5.40
C ASN A 27 0.04 -3.29 4.52
N LYS A 28 0.35 -4.58 4.68
CA LYS A 28 1.37 -5.29 3.90
C LYS A 28 1.25 -5.13 2.39
N CYS A 29 0.05 -4.89 1.88
CA CYS A 29 -0.26 -4.90 0.45
C CYS A 29 -0.41 -3.50 -0.16
N THR A 30 -0.51 -2.44 0.65
CA THR A 30 -0.81 -1.08 0.16
C THR A 30 0.20 -0.52 -0.83
N GLY A 31 1.44 -1.05 -0.85
CA GLY A 31 2.45 -0.66 -1.81
C GLY A 31 2.04 -0.86 -3.28
N TYR A 32 1.13 -1.80 -3.58
CA TYR A 32 0.58 -1.99 -4.93
C TYR A 32 -0.13 -0.75 -5.48
N PHE A 33 -0.66 0.11 -4.63
CA PHE A 33 -1.34 1.34 -5.07
C PHE A 33 -0.37 2.35 -5.70
N SER A 34 0.90 2.33 -5.29
CA SER A 34 1.92 3.25 -5.82
C SER A 34 2.25 3.02 -7.30
N GLN A 35 1.83 1.89 -7.87
CA GLN A 35 1.95 1.66 -9.31
C GLN A 35 0.99 2.54 -10.12
N PHE A 36 -0.12 2.98 -9.52
CA PHE A 36 -1.22 3.67 -10.20
C PHE A 36 -1.45 5.08 -9.69
N HIS A 37 -0.94 5.40 -8.51
CA HIS A 37 -1.21 6.65 -7.81
C HIS A 37 0.03 7.14 -7.08
N ASP A 38 0.22 8.44 -7.10
CA ASP A 38 1.22 9.11 -6.28
C ASP A 38 0.65 9.40 -4.89
N PHE A 39 1.44 9.06 -3.87
CA PHE A 39 1.12 9.33 -2.47
C PHE A 39 2.19 10.23 -1.84
N TYR A 40 1.75 11.16 -1.01
CA TYR A 40 2.65 11.98 -0.23
C TYR A 40 2.27 11.91 1.27
N PRO A 41 3.23 11.52 2.13
CA PRO A 41 4.49 10.84 1.82
C PRO A 41 4.27 9.54 1.03
N SER A 42 5.30 9.08 0.29
CA SER A 42 5.19 7.86 -0.53
C SER A 42 4.88 6.63 0.33
N LEU A 43 4.15 5.67 -0.25
CA LEU A 43 3.92 4.39 0.40
C LEU A 43 5.16 3.49 0.31
N SER A 44 5.35 2.65 1.32
CA SER A 44 6.41 1.65 1.33
C SER A 44 6.14 0.53 0.33
N TYR A 45 7.19 0.05 -0.35
CA TYR A 45 7.15 -1.10 -1.28
C TYR A 45 7.44 -2.44 -0.58
N ASN A 46 6.99 -2.60 0.67
CA ASN A 46 7.25 -3.77 1.50
C ASN A 46 6.16 -4.85 1.40
N CYS A 47 5.57 -5.04 0.21
CA CYS A 47 4.68 -6.19 0.00
C CYS A 47 5.49 -7.50 0.02
N PRO A 48 4.83 -8.64 0.35
CA PRO A 48 5.42 -9.95 0.12
C PRO A 48 5.87 -10.09 -1.34
N ARG A 49 7.02 -10.73 -1.54
CA ARG A 49 7.52 -10.96 -2.91
C ARG A 49 6.68 -12.01 -3.61
N PRO A 50 6.34 -11.84 -4.90
CA PRO A 50 5.57 -12.83 -5.64
C PRO A 50 6.15 -14.25 -5.57
N ALA A 51 7.47 -14.39 -5.58
CA ALA A 51 8.15 -15.69 -5.50
C ALA A 51 7.94 -16.40 -4.14
N ASP A 52 7.77 -15.65 -3.06
CA ASP A 52 7.57 -16.18 -1.70
C ASP A 52 6.11 -16.57 -1.47
N GLU A 53 5.21 -16.16 -2.36
CA GLU A 53 3.76 -16.39 -2.29
C GLU A 53 3.29 -17.73 -2.85
N GLY A 54 4.22 -18.52 -3.36
CA GLY A 54 3.98 -19.79 -4.02
C GLY A 54 4.04 -19.69 -5.53
N LEU A 55 4.37 -20.79 -6.16
CA LEU A 55 4.57 -20.88 -7.60
C LEU A 55 3.42 -21.68 -8.24
N PRO A 56 3.00 -21.32 -9.47
CA PRO A 56 1.95 -22.06 -10.16
C PRO A 56 2.40 -23.46 -10.57
N SER A 57 1.45 -24.38 -10.68
CA SER A 57 1.70 -25.64 -11.36
C SER A 57 1.64 -25.43 -12.86
N VAL A 58 2.78 -25.60 -13.51
CA VAL A 58 2.93 -25.41 -14.96
C VAL A 58 3.61 -26.64 -15.58
N PRO A 59 3.34 -26.93 -16.90
CA PRO A 59 4.04 -27.98 -17.64
C PRO A 59 5.57 -27.84 -17.57
N LEU A 60 6.28 -28.98 -17.66
CA LEU A 60 7.74 -29.01 -17.52
C LEU A 60 8.48 -28.09 -18.50
N ASN A 61 7.96 -28.00 -19.73
CA ASN A 61 8.55 -27.17 -20.78
C ASN A 61 8.51 -25.67 -20.49
N TRP A 62 7.58 -25.20 -19.65
CA TRP A 62 7.44 -23.79 -19.27
C TRP A 62 7.98 -23.47 -17.88
N ARG A 63 8.25 -24.49 -17.07
CA ARG A 63 8.53 -24.36 -15.63
C ARG A 63 9.69 -23.42 -15.32
N ASN A 64 10.80 -23.60 -15.97
CA ASN A 64 12.00 -22.79 -15.69
C ASN A 64 11.78 -21.32 -16.09
N SER A 65 11.24 -21.06 -17.29
CA SER A 65 10.95 -19.69 -17.74
C SER A 65 9.92 -19.00 -16.83
N CYS A 66 8.87 -19.72 -16.45
CA CYS A 66 7.83 -19.21 -15.54
C CYS A 66 8.39 -18.84 -14.17
N TYR A 67 9.14 -19.74 -13.56
CA TYR A 67 9.66 -19.54 -12.20
C TYR A 67 10.71 -18.43 -12.18
N ASN A 68 11.63 -18.41 -13.13
CA ASN A 68 12.59 -17.32 -13.27
C ASN A 68 11.91 -15.96 -13.48
N TYR A 69 10.81 -15.93 -14.24
CA TYR A 69 10.05 -14.71 -14.43
C TYR A 69 9.42 -14.24 -13.12
N ILE A 70 8.75 -15.13 -12.35
CA ILE A 70 8.12 -14.79 -11.06
C ILE A 70 9.18 -14.37 -10.03
N GLU A 71 10.32 -15.04 -9.98
CA GLU A 71 11.45 -14.68 -9.10
C GLU A 71 12.04 -13.30 -9.41
N GLY A 72 11.99 -12.88 -10.67
CA GLY A 72 12.42 -11.56 -11.13
C GLY A 72 11.44 -10.43 -10.85
N LEU A 73 10.20 -10.73 -10.43
CA LEU A 73 9.21 -9.70 -10.17
C LEU A 73 9.50 -8.94 -8.87
N SER A 74 9.35 -7.63 -8.95
CA SER A 74 9.48 -6.75 -7.79
C SER A 74 8.28 -6.88 -6.85
N SER A 75 8.51 -6.67 -5.55
CA SER A 75 7.44 -6.51 -4.56
C SER A 75 6.51 -5.36 -4.94
N CYS A 76 5.23 -5.47 -4.60
CA CYS A 76 4.21 -4.44 -4.84
C CYS A 76 4.02 -4.06 -6.32
N PHE A 77 4.38 -4.92 -7.25
CA PHE A 77 4.27 -4.65 -8.68
C PHE A 77 3.38 -5.69 -9.37
N MET A 78 2.34 -5.19 -10.08
CA MET A 78 1.47 -6.01 -10.92
C MET A 78 2.03 -6.08 -12.33
N PRO A 79 2.30 -7.28 -12.88
CA PRO A 79 2.79 -7.43 -14.25
C PRO A 79 1.64 -7.23 -15.26
N LEU A 80 1.41 -5.96 -15.67
CA LEU A 80 0.33 -5.60 -16.59
C LEU A 80 0.74 -5.63 -18.06
N ASN A 81 2.02 -5.40 -18.34
CA ASN A 81 2.57 -5.29 -19.70
C ASN A 81 3.86 -6.10 -19.82
N PHE A 82 4.22 -6.46 -21.06
CA PHE A 82 5.48 -7.14 -21.37
C PHE A 82 5.66 -8.48 -20.66
N ILE A 83 4.60 -9.26 -20.55
CA ILE A 83 4.69 -10.64 -20.07
C ILE A 83 5.30 -11.47 -21.20
N PRO A 84 6.43 -12.16 -20.96
CA PRO A 84 7.07 -12.98 -22.00
C PRO A 84 6.17 -14.12 -22.48
N GLU A 85 6.17 -14.42 -23.77
CA GLU A 85 5.37 -15.52 -24.35
C GLU A 85 5.92 -16.90 -23.96
N ASP A 86 7.21 -16.97 -23.67
CA ASP A 86 7.94 -18.21 -23.34
C ASP A 86 7.70 -18.73 -21.91
N ILE A 87 6.89 -18.03 -21.09
CA ILE A 87 6.51 -18.52 -19.76
C ILE A 87 5.29 -19.46 -19.78
N GLY A 88 4.60 -19.55 -20.91
CA GLY A 88 3.42 -20.40 -21.11
C GLY A 88 2.10 -19.81 -20.58
N PRO A 89 0.96 -20.31 -21.10
CA PRO A 89 -0.36 -19.72 -20.82
C PRO A 89 -0.79 -19.87 -19.36
N GLU A 90 -0.45 -20.95 -18.67
CA GLU A 90 -0.80 -21.16 -17.26
C GLU A 90 -0.05 -20.19 -16.36
N CYS A 91 1.23 -19.92 -16.68
CA CYS A 91 2.02 -18.93 -15.97
C CYS A 91 1.48 -17.53 -16.20
N THR A 92 1.17 -17.18 -17.44
CA THR A 92 0.56 -15.90 -17.80
C THR A 92 -0.76 -15.69 -17.04
N ALA A 93 -1.62 -16.70 -17.01
CA ALA A 93 -2.87 -16.66 -16.25
C ALA A 93 -2.64 -16.47 -14.75
N TYR A 94 -1.64 -17.13 -14.19
CA TYR A 94 -1.28 -16.98 -12.77
C TYR A 94 -0.81 -15.57 -12.46
N VAL A 95 0.19 -15.03 -13.19
CA VAL A 95 0.78 -13.73 -12.87
C VAL A 95 -0.23 -12.59 -13.05
N THR A 96 -1.10 -12.67 -14.04
CA THR A 96 -2.12 -11.65 -14.29
C THR A 96 -3.28 -11.67 -13.29
N SER A 97 -3.61 -12.84 -12.74
CA SER A 97 -4.76 -12.99 -11.83
C SER A 97 -4.38 -13.02 -10.36
N LYS A 98 -3.15 -13.43 -10.03
CA LYS A 98 -2.75 -13.69 -8.63
C LYS A 98 -1.76 -12.68 -8.07
N ILE A 99 -1.03 -11.94 -8.90
CA ILE A 99 -0.06 -10.95 -8.42
C ILE A 99 -0.73 -9.58 -8.44
N ASN A 100 -1.47 -9.26 -7.37
CA ASN A 100 -2.21 -7.99 -7.21
C ASN A 100 -2.56 -7.73 -5.75
N TYR A 101 -3.04 -6.51 -5.47
CA TYR A 101 -3.46 -6.08 -4.15
C TYR A 101 -4.49 -7.01 -3.49
N ASN A 102 -5.55 -7.39 -4.21
CA ASN A 102 -6.64 -8.18 -3.64
C ASN A 102 -6.18 -9.57 -3.20
N THR A 103 -5.40 -10.24 -4.05
CA THR A 103 -4.84 -11.56 -3.70
C THR A 103 -3.88 -11.48 -2.52
N CYS A 104 -3.06 -10.42 -2.46
CA CYS A 104 -2.19 -10.16 -1.32
C CYS A 104 -3.02 -10.00 -0.03
N VAL A 105 -4.09 -9.19 -0.06
CA VAL A 105 -4.99 -9.02 1.08
C VAL A 105 -5.65 -10.33 1.48
N ASP A 106 -6.17 -11.10 0.54
CA ASP A 106 -6.85 -12.37 0.82
C ASP A 106 -5.94 -13.37 1.52
N LYS A 107 -4.65 -13.39 1.19
CA LYS A 107 -3.65 -14.25 1.81
C LYS A 107 -3.23 -13.77 3.20
N HIS A 108 -3.05 -12.46 3.38
CA HIS A 108 -2.34 -11.89 4.51
C HIS A 108 -3.22 -11.17 5.54
N ARG A 109 -4.50 -10.92 5.28
CA ARG A 109 -5.40 -10.17 6.16
C ARG A 109 -5.53 -10.73 7.59
N LEU A 110 -5.18 -11.97 7.80
CA LEU A 110 -5.20 -12.61 9.12
C LEU A 110 -3.83 -12.66 9.80
N ASP A 111 -2.78 -12.18 9.14
CA ASP A 111 -1.46 -12.09 9.74
C ASP A 111 -1.45 -11.05 10.86
N SER A 112 -0.76 -11.34 11.95
CA SER A 112 -0.65 -10.44 13.10
C SER A 112 0.03 -9.11 12.77
N ASP A 113 0.88 -9.08 11.71
CA ASP A 113 1.60 -7.91 11.21
C ASP A 113 1.02 -7.35 9.91
N PHE A 114 -0.22 -7.73 9.57
CA PHE A 114 -0.88 -7.26 8.33
C PHE A 114 -1.02 -5.75 8.31
N TYR A 115 -1.60 -5.16 9.35
CA TYR A 115 -1.69 -3.71 9.49
C TYR A 115 -0.39 -3.11 10.01
N LYS A 116 0.04 -2.03 9.36
CA LYS A 116 1.19 -1.24 9.82
C LYS A 116 0.74 -0.16 10.80
N PRO A 117 1.64 0.34 11.64
CA PRO A 117 1.34 1.42 12.58
C PRO A 117 1.26 2.79 11.88
N GLU A 118 0.53 2.87 10.77
CA GLU A 118 0.45 4.06 9.93
C GLU A 118 -0.93 4.25 9.34
N TRP A 119 -1.47 5.46 9.50
CA TRP A 119 -2.72 5.90 8.92
C TRP A 119 -2.50 7.02 7.91
N ARG A 120 -3.29 6.99 6.83
CA ARG A 120 -3.40 8.04 5.83
C ARG A 120 -4.80 8.63 5.87
N VAL A 121 -4.91 9.84 6.39
CA VAL A 121 -6.18 10.55 6.56
C VAL A 121 -6.25 11.72 5.60
N TYR A 122 -7.27 11.73 4.77
CA TYR A 122 -7.49 12.75 3.76
C TYR A 122 -8.73 13.57 4.13
N LEU A 123 -8.57 14.88 4.21
CA LEU A 123 -9.63 15.80 4.59
C LEU A 123 -10.53 16.20 3.42
N ASN A 124 -10.17 15.74 2.21
CA ASN A 124 -10.92 15.96 0.97
C ASN A 124 -11.23 17.43 0.68
N ARG A 125 -10.28 18.33 0.98
CA ARG A 125 -10.41 19.76 0.72
C ARG A 125 -9.65 20.16 -0.54
N PRO A 126 -10.20 21.04 -1.37
CA PRO A 126 -9.52 21.56 -2.56
C PRO A 126 -8.44 22.61 -2.24
N GLU A 127 -8.45 23.16 -1.04
CA GLU A 127 -7.59 24.25 -0.59
C GLU A 127 -6.65 23.74 0.50
N GLU A 128 -5.45 24.33 0.56
CA GLU A 128 -4.54 24.11 1.68
C GLU A 128 -5.21 24.59 2.97
N LEU A 129 -5.11 23.75 4.01
CA LEU A 129 -5.67 24.08 5.32
C LEU A 129 -4.71 24.91 6.16
N TRP A 130 -3.44 24.82 5.85
CA TRP A 130 -2.37 25.48 6.62
C TRP A 130 -1.69 26.51 5.73
N ASP A 131 -1.66 27.75 6.20
CA ASP A 131 -0.85 28.80 5.58
C ASP A 131 0.62 28.60 5.98
N SER A 132 1.54 28.91 5.08
CA SER A 132 2.99 28.83 5.32
C SER A 132 3.52 29.85 6.34
N ARG A 133 2.67 30.54 7.06
CA ARG A 133 3.03 31.62 7.98
C ARG A 133 2.52 31.40 9.38
N ARG A 134 3.37 30.82 10.24
CA ARG A 134 3.20 30.74 11.72
C ARG A 134 1.84 30.18 12.16
N GLU A 135 1.51 29.01 11.68
CA GLU A 135 0.34 28.30 12.17
C GLU A 135 0.72 27.20 13.16
N PHE A 136 -0.18 26.95 14.10
CA PHE A 136 -0.04 25.84 15.04
C PHE A 136 -1.06 24.76 14.69
N ILE A 137 -0.56 23.56 14.41
CA ILE A 137 -1.40 22.37 14.28
C ILE A 137 -1.37 21.67 15.62
N LYS A 138 -2.54 21.46 16.23
CA LYS A 138 -2.66 20.79 17.54
C LYS A 138 -3.42 19.50 17.41
N LEU A 139 -2.90 18.44 17.98
CA LEU A 139 -3.62 17.20 18.22
C LEU A 139 -4.22 17.27 19.63
N LEU A 140 -5.54 17.14 19.73
CA LEU A 140 -6.26 17.23 20.97
C LEU A 140 -6.85 15.85 21.34
N ASP A 141 -6.92 15.56 22.63
CA ASP A 141 -7.67 14.41 23.14
C ASP A 141 -9.19 14.69 23.18
N GLN A 142 -9.95 13.70 23.64
CA GLN A 142 -11.40 13.81 23.79
C GLN A 142 -11.87 14.91 24.76
N ASN A 143 -10.98 15.36 25.65
CA ASN A 143 -11.22 16.42 26.65
C ASN A 143 -10.72 17.78 26.15
N LYS A 144 -10.29 17.88 24.87
CA LYS A 144 -9.68 19.05 24.24
C LYS A 144 -8.33 19.47 24.85
N GLN A 145 -7.63 18.55 25.50
CA GLN A 145 -6.27 18.78 25.96
C GLN A 145 -5.29 18.50 24.81
N THR A 146 -4.28 19.35 24.68
CA THR A 146 -3.25 19.19 23.66
C THR A 146 -2.38 17.98 23.97
N ILE A 147 -2.38 16.98 23.08
CA ILE A 147 -1.50 15.81 23.14
C ILE A 147 -0.18 16.11 22.46
N ASP A 148 -0.25 16.79 21.30
CA ASP A 148 0.92 17.14 20.52
C ASP A 148 0.64 18.40 19.69
N TYR A 149 1.69 19.08 19.26
CA TYR A 149 1.57 20.26 18.40
C TYR A 149 2.77 20.40 17.46
N GLU A 150 2.52 20.97 16.31
CA GLU A 150 3.55 21.35 15.34
C GLU A 150 3.39 22.82 15.00
N GLU A 151 4.50 23.56 14.94
CA GLU A 151 4.56 24.94 14.48
C GLU A 151 5.09 24.98 13.03
N ILE A 152 4.27 25.46 12.11
CA ILE A 152 4.68 25.67 10.72
C ILE A 152 5.38 27.04 10.65
N GLN A 153 6.66 27.02 10.25
CA GLN A 153 7.51 28.21 10.12
C GLN A 153 7.58 28.68 8.68
#